data_81c1cc938377fefa3083d0a4b3084d38
#
_entry.id   81c1cc938377fefa3083d0a4b3084d38
#
_cell.length_a   1.000
_cell.length_b   1.000
_cell.length_c   1.000
_cell.angle_alpha   90.00
_cell.angle_beta   90.00
_cell.angle_gamma   90.00
#
_symmetry.space_group_name_H-M   'P 1'
#
loop_
_entity.id
_entity.type
_entity.pdbx_description
1 polymer ?
#
loop_
_entity_poly.entity_id
_entity_poly.type
_entity_poly.pdbx_seq_one_letter_code
_entity_poly.pdbx_strand_id
1 'polypeptide(L)'
;MSKVLASLPVGEKVGIAFSGGLDTSVAVAWMRAKGAVPCTYTADLGQYDEPDIDSVPGRAKEYGAEISRLVDCKNALVEEGLAAIACGAFHIRSGGKQYFNTTPLGRAVTGTMLVRAMHQDSVEIWGDGSTYKGNDIERFYRYGLLANPNLRIYKPWLDQDFVTELGGRKEMSEWLVAHGLPYRDSTEKAYSTDANILGATHEAK
;
A
#
# COMPACT_ATOMS: atom_id res chain seq x y z
N MET A 1 -1.65 12.93 21.56
CA MET A 1 -2.76 12.57 20.68
C MET A 1 -2.36 11.36 19.84
N SER A 2 -3.27 10.44 19.59
CA SER A 2 -3.01 9.32 18.67
C SER A 2 -2.72 9.86 17.28
N LYS A 3 -1.68 9.34 16.61
CA LYS A 3 -1.39 9.67 15.21
C LYS A 3 -2.29 8.92 14.23
N VAL A 4 -2.97 7.88 14.69
CA VAL A 4 -3.94 7.10 13.92
C VAL A 4 -5.29 7.77 14.02
N LEU A 5 -5.85 8.11 12.87
CA LEU A 5 -7.17 8.72 12.74
C LEU A 5 -8.24 7.63 12.82
N ALA A 6 -9.30 7.90 13.58
CA ALA A 6 -10.41 6.95 13.78
C ALA A 6 -11.43 6.98 12.63
N SER A 7 -11.45 8.05 11.84
CA SER A 7 -12.38 8.25 10.73
C SER A 7 -11.71 9.00 9.58
N LEU A 8 -12.36 8.96 8.42
CA LEU A 8 -11.89 9.61 7.20
C LEU A 8 -11.67 11.12 7.40
N PRO A 9 -10.48 11.65 7.07
CA PRO A 9 -10.20 13.09 7.14
C PRO A 9 -10.80 13.82 5.92
N VAL A 10 -12.08 14.16 6.00
CA VAL A 10 -12.82 14.84 4.93
C VAL A 10 -12.19 16.21 4.61
N GLY A 11 -12.03 16.51 3.33
CA GLY A 11 -11.41 17.75 2.83
C GLY A 11 -9.88 17.76 2.85
N GLU A 12 -9.24 16.75 3.44
CA GLU A 12 -7.79 16.68 3.52
C GLU A 12 -7.17 15.74 2.49
N LYS A 13 -5.91 16.00 2.13
CA LYS A 13 -5.13 15.10 1.27
C LYS A 13 -4.71 13.86 2.04
N VAL A 14 -5.03 12.68 1.50
CA VAL A 14 -4.62 11.37 2.05
C VAL A 14 -3.74 10.67 1.04
N GLY A 15 -2.50 10.42 1.40
CA GLY A 15 -1.57 9.63 0.58
C GLY A 15 -1.85 8.15 0.73
N ILE A 16 -2.01 7.44 -0.39
CA ILE A 16 -2.29 6.01 -0.42
C ILE A 16 -1.14 5.28 -1.11
N ALA A 17 -0.55 4.30 -0.40
CA ALA A 17 0.31 3.31 -1.04
C ALA A 17 -0.56 2.45 -1.96
N PHE A 18 -0.47 2.69 -3.25
CA PHE A 18 -1.38 2.15 -4.25
C PHE A 18 -0.73 1.01 -5.04
N SER A 19 -1.31 -0.16 -4.99
CA SER A 19 -0.84 -1.36 -5.70
C SER A 19 -1.59 -1.64 -7.00
N GLY A 20 -2.68 -0.92 -7.28
CA GLY A 20 -3.57 -1.21 -8.41
C GLY A 20 -4.52 -2.40 -8.18
N GLY A 21 -4.47 -3.04 -7.02
CA GLY A 21 -5.39 -4.12 -6.63
C GLY A 21 -6.75 -3.60 -6.16
N LEU A 22 -7.71 -4.52 -5.98
CA LEU A 22 -9.09 -4.20 -5.59
C LEU A 22 -9.15 -3.35 -4.31
N ASP A 23 -8.47 -3.78 -3.25
CA ASP A 23 -8.52 -3.14 -1.94
C ASP A 23 -8.08 -1.66 -2.00
N THR A 24 -7.00 -1.35 -2.71
CA THR A 24 -6.51 0.02 -2.83
C THR A 24 -7.33 0.85 -3.81
N SER A 25 -7.85 0.24 -4.87
CA SER A 25 -8.70 0.93 -5.86
C SER A 25 -10.02 1.36 -5.24
N VAL A 26 -10.69 0.46 -4.51
CA VAL A 26 -11.94 0.81 -3.82
C VAL A 26 -11.71 1.82 -2.70
N ALA A 27 -10.59 1.72 -1.98
CA ALA A 27 -10.26 2.69 -0.94
C ALA A 27 -10.11 4.11 -1.51
N VAL A 28 -9.43 4.27 -2.64
CA VAL A 28 -9.29 5.56 -3.34
C VAL A 28 -10.65 6.10 -3.76
N ALA A 29 -11.47 5.27 -4.44
CA ALA A 29 -12.78 5.68 -4.93
C ALA A 29 -13.74 6.05 -3.77
N TRP A 30 -13.77 5.25 -2.71
CA TRP A 30 -14.59 5.49 -1.55
C TRP A 30 -14.21 6.78 -0.82
N MET A 31 -12.91 7.00 -0.60
CA MET A 31 -12.42 8.24 0.02
C MET A 31 -12.81 9.46 -0.81
N ARG A 32 -12.68 9.38 -2.13
CA ARG A 32 -13.12 10.46 -3.03
C ARG A 32 -14.62 10.72 -2.91
N ALA A 33 -15.42 9.68 -2.94
CA ALA A 33 -16.88 9.76 -2.81
C ALA A 33 -17.33 10.36 -1.46
N LYS A 34 -16.58 10.10 -0.39
CA LYS A 34 -16.84 10.63 0.96
C LYS A 34 -16.20 12.00 1.23
N GLY A 35 -15.54 12.61 0.22
CA GLY A 35 -15.06 13.99 0.29
C GLY A 35 -13.64 14.20 0.80
N ALA A 36 -12.84 13.15 0.95
CA ALA A 36 -11.40 13.29 1.12
C ALA A 36 -10.70 13.51 -0.23
N VAL A 37 -9.43 13.86 -0.23
CA VAL A 37 -8.61 14.08 -1.42
C VAL A 37 -7.54 12.99 -1.53
N PRO A 38 -7.83 11.84 -2.16
CA PRO A 38 -6.87 10.76 -2.27
C PRO A 38 -5.72 11.11 -3.22
N CYS A 39 -4.49 10.87 -2.75
CA CYS A 39 -3.26 11.03 -3.50
C CYS A 39 -2.52 9.70 -3.51
N THR A 40 -2.26 9.12 -4.67
CA THR A 40 -1.72 7.76 -4.76
C THR A 40 -0.22 7.76 -5.09
N TYR A 41 0.49 6.83 -4.47
CA TYR A 41 1.92 6.62 -4.64
C TYR A 41 2.17 5.14 -4.83
N THR A 42 2.74 4.78 -5.97
CA THR A 42 3.09 3.40 -6.32
C THR A 42 4.60 3.25 -6.23
N ALA A 43 5.08 2.29 -5.47
CA ALA A 43 6.50 1.98 -5.41
C ALA A 43 6.90 1.07 -6.58
N ASP A 44 7.88 1.50 -7.37
CA ASP A 44 8.57 0.64 -8.32
C ASP A 44 9.77 -0.03 -7.62
N LEU A 45 9.59 -1.29 -7.26
CA LEU A 45 10.58 -2.15 -6.62
C LEU A 45 11.18 -3.17 -7.62
N GLY A 46 10.91 -3.00 -8.93
CA GLY A 46 11.24 -3.98 -9.95
C GLY A 46 10.42 -5.26 -9.84
N GLN A 47 9.17 -5.17 -9.42
CA GLN A 47 8.23 -6.29 -9.32
C GLN A 47 7.83 -6.80 -10.71
N TYR A 48 8.15 -8.05 -10.99
CA TYR A 48 7.89 -8.68 -12.29
C TYR A 48 6.44 -9.20 -12.45
N ASP A 49 5.68 -9.25 -11.37
CA ASP A 49 4.29 -9.68 -11.34
C ASP A 49 3.29 -8.56 -11.69
N GLU A 50 3.74 -7.30 -11.83
CA GLU A 50 3.00 -6.22 -12.48
C GLU A 50 3.57 -5.98 -13.88
N PRO A 51 2.86 -6.41 -14.94
CA PRO A 51 3.39 -6.38 -16.31
C PRO A 51 3.55 -4.95 -16.88
N ASP A 52 2.83 -3.98 -16.34
CA ASP A 52 2.83 -2.60 -16.79
C ASP A 52 2.73 -1.64 -15.62
N ILE A 53 3.86 -1.49 -14.91
CA ILE A 53 3.96 -0.63 -13.72
C ILE A 53 3.72 0.85 -14.07
N ASP A 54 4.08 1.26 -15.28
CA ASP A 54 3.93 2.66 -15.74
C ASP A 54 2.47 3.06 -15.90
N SER A 55 1.57 2.11 -16.16
CA SER A 55 0.13 2.37 -16.26
C SER A 55 -0.57 2.51 -14.90
N VAL A 56 0.03 2.05 -13.81
CA VAL A 56 -0.60 2.05 -12.47
C VAL A 56 -1.04 3.44 -12.02
N PRO A 57 -0.25 4.52 -12.19
CA PRO A 57 -0.71 5.88 -11.86
C PRO A 57 -1.93 6.33 -12.68
N GLY A 58 -2.02 5.94 -13.94
CA GLY A 58 -3.18 6.22 -14.80
C GLY A 58 -4.44 5.53 -14.24
N ARG A 59 -4.33 4.26 -13.90
CA ARG A 59 -5.42 3.48 -13.27
C ARG A 59 -5.92 4.14 -11.98
N ALA A 60 -5.03 4.64 -11.14
CA ALA A 60 -5.41 5.32 -9.91
C ALA A 60 -6.27 6.58 -10.14
N LYS A 61 -5.99 7.31 -11.23
CA LYS A 61 -6.79 8.49 -11.61
C LYS A 61 -8.22 8.13 -12.02
N GLU A 62 -8.42 6.95 -12.62
CA GLU A 62 -9.76 6.45 -12.94
C GLU A 62 -10.62 6.27 -11.69
N TYR A 63 -10.01 5.96 -10.55
CA TYR A 63 -10.67 5.88 -9.24
C TYR A 63 -10.79 7.21 -8.50
N GLY A 64 -10.34 8.32 -9.10
CA GLY A 64 -10.50 9.66 -8.55
C GLY A 64 -9.32 10.17 -7.73
N ALA A 65 -8.12 9.60 -7.89
CA ALA A 65 -6.92 10.14 -7.29
C ALA A 65 -6.59 11.54 -7.83
N GLU A 66 -6.37 12.51 -6.95
CA GLU A 66 -5.98 13.88 -7.30
C GLU A 66 -4.54 13.93 -7.81
N ILE A 67 -3.64 13.29 -7.07
CA ILE A 67 -2.25 13.10 -7.43
C ILE A 67 -2.03 11.59 -7.60
N SER A 68 -1.21 11.22 -8.59
CA SER A 68 -0.78 9.84 -8.74
C SER A 68 0.66 9.79 -9.23
N ARG A 69 1.54 9.14 -8.47
CA ARG A 69 2.97 9.04 -8.78
C ARG A 69 3.45 7.60 -8.78
N LEU A 70 4.31 7.28 -9.76
CA LEU A 70 5.23 6.15 -9.67
C LEU A 70 6.53 6.62 -9.03
N VAL A 71 6.98 5.96 -7.98
CA VAL A 71 8.18 6.30 -7.21
C VAL A 71 9.22 5.21 -7.43
N ASP A 72 10.32 5.54 -8.10
CA ASP A 72 11.43 4.59 -8.29
C ASP A 72 12.11 4.32 -6.95
N CYS A 73 11.98 3.10 -6.48
CA CYS A 73 12.52 2.61 -5.23
C CYS A 73 13.66 1.59 -5.43
N LYS A 74 14.02 1.27 -6.69
CA LYS A 74 14.97 0.18 -7.01
C LYS A 74 16.34 0.39 -6.39
N ASN A 75 16.93 1.58 -6.56
CA ASN A 75 18.25 1.85 -5.99
C ASN A 75 18.25 1.79 -4.46
N ALA A 76 17.25 2.38 -3.81
CA ALA A 76 17.11 2.31 -2.36
C ALA A 76 16.98 0.85 -1.88
N LEU A 77 16.22 0.02 -2.62
CA LEU A 77 16.07 -1.39 -2.28
C LEU A 77 17.37 -2.18 -2.47
N VAL A 78 18.17 -1.85 -3.48
CA VAL A 78 19.51 -2.46 -3.67
C VAL A 78 20.42 -2.11 -2.51
N GLU A 79 20.51 -0.85 -2.12
CA GLU A 79 21.36 -0.38 -1.01
C GLU A 79 21.00 -1.08 0.31
N GLU A 80 19.71 -1.09 0.66
CA GLU A 80 19.23 -1.77 1.87
C GLU A 80 19.39 -3.29 1.77
N GLY A 81 19.24 -3.87 0.57
CA GLY A 81 19.46 -5.29 0.30
C GLY A 81 20.90 -5.69 0.54
N LEU A 82 21.87 -4.91 0.04
CA LEU A 82 23.29 -5.15 0.27
C LEU A 82 23.66 -5.05 1.75
N ALA A 83 23.12 -4.07 2.47
CA ALA A 83 23.30 -3.94 3.91
C ALA A 83 22.73 -5.15 4.67
N ALA A 84 21.53 -5.61 4.29
CA ALA A 84 20.91 -6.79 4.88
C ALA A 84 21.70 -8.07 4.62
N ILE A 85 22.26 -8.25 3.42
CA ILE A 85 23.14 -9.38 3.09
C ILE A 85 24.42 -9.33 3.95
N ALA A 86 25.06 -8.18 4.05
CA ALA A 86 26.27 -8.00 4.85
C ALA A 86 26.06 -8.34 6.34
N CYS A 87 24.87 -8.08 6.87
CA CYS A 87 24.51 -8.40 8.25
C CYS A 87 23.91 -9.81 8.42
N GLY A 88 23.68 -10.58 7.36
CA GLY A 88 22.98 -11.87 7.42
C GLY A 88 21.50 -11.74 7.78
N ALA A 89 20.87 -10.60 7.52
CA ALA A 89 19.54 -10.25 8.00
C ALA A 89 18.38 -10.80 7.16
N PHE A 90 18.62 -11.53 6.09
CA PHE A 90 17.57 -12.13 5.26
C PHE A 90 16.95 -13.40 5.83
N HIS A 91 17.56 -13.98 6.84
CA HIS A 91 17.12 -15.25 7.38
C HIS A 91 16.05 -15.06 8.44
N ILE A 92 14.88 -15.62 8.17
CA ILE A 92 13.80 -15.72 9.17
C ILE A 92 13.71 -17.16 9.65
N ARG A 93 13.57 -17.34 10.95
CA ARG A 93 13.32 -18.64 11.58
C ARG A 93 11.91 -18.67 12.13
N SER A 94 11.10 -19.61 11.68
CA SER A 94 9.74 -19.82 12.16
C SER A 94 9.43 -21.31 12.18
N GLY A 95 8.89 -21.83 13.28
CA GLY A 95 8.55 -23.24 13.42
C GLY A 95 9.73 -24.19 13.19
N GLY A 96 10.96 -23.80 13.56
CA GLY A 96 12.18 -24.58 13.36
C GLY A 96 12.72 -24.59 11.92
N LYS A 97 12.06 -23.92 10.98
CA LYS A 97 12.50 -23.76 9.59
C LYS A 97 13.14 -22.39 9.36
N GLN A 98 14.15 -22.36 8.52
CA GLN A 98 14.80 -21.14 8.09
C GLN A 98 14.42 -20.87 6.63
N TYR A 99 14.06 -19.63 6.31
CA TYR A 99 13.73 -19.20 4.95
C TYR A 99 14.11 -17.75 4.73
N PHE A 100 14.24 -17.36 3.45
CA PHE A 100 14.44 -15.98 3.06
C PHE A 100 13.09 -15.27 2.94
N ASN A 101 13.01 -14.05 3.46
CA ASN A 101 11.84 -13.21 3.27
C ASN A 101 12.26 -11.78 2.99
N THR A 102 12.07 -11.32 1.76
CA THR A 102 12.41 -9.96 1.31
C THR A 102 11.28 -8.95 1.55
N THR A 103 10.08 -9.42 1.88
CA THR A 103 8.89 -8.57 2.11
C THR A 103 9.13 -7.49 3.17
N PRO A 104 9.65 -7.77 4.38
CA PRO A 104 9.86 -6.72 5.38
C PRO A 104 10.78 -5.59 4.89
N LEU A 105 11.83 -5.93 4.14
CA LEU A 105 12.75 -4.97 3.58
C LEU A 105 12.08 -4.12 2.48
N GLY A 106 11.34 -4.76 1.59
CA GLY A 106 10.52 -4.06 0.58
C GLY A 106 9.54 -3.09 1.22
N ARG A 107 8.87 -3.47 2.34
CA ARG A 107 7.96 -2.60 3.07
C ARG A 107 8.66 -1.42 3.74
N ALA A 108 9.89 -1.62 4.24
CA ALA A 108 10.69 -0.54 4.82
C ALA A 108 11.03 0.52 3.76
N VAL A 109 11.53 0.08 2.61
CA VAL A 109 11.86 0.97 1.49
C VAL A 109 10.60 1.66 0.95
N THR A 110 9.53 0.92 0.70
CA THR A 110 8.24 1.49 0.27
C THR A 110 7.78 2.57 1.25
N GLY A 111 7.66 2.25 2.55
CA GLY A 111 7.17 3.19 3.55
C GLY A 111 7.99 4.49 3.62
N THR A 112 9.32 4.39 3.56
CA THR A 112 10.19 5.56 3.64
C THR A 112 10.19 6.39 2.35
N MET A 113 10.26 5.75 1.19
CA MET A 113 10.33 6.44 -0.10
C MET A 113 9.01 7.10 -0.49
N LEU A 114 7.87 6.41 -0.26
CA LEU A 114 6.57 7.01 -0.55
C LEU A 114 6.27 8.19 0.37
N VAL A 115 6.62 8.12 1.67
CA VAL A 115 6.45 9.25 2.58
C VAL A 115 7.30 10.46 2.18
N ARG A 116 8.52 10.25 1.66
CA ARG A 116 9.33 11.33 1.09
C ARG A 116 8.66 11.97 -0.13
N ALA A 117 8.09 11.17 -1.03
CA ALA A 117 7.34 11.67 -2.19
C ALA A 117 6.07 12.42 -1.75
N MET A 118 5.33 11.91 -0.77
CA MET A 118 4.17 12.58 -0.17
C MET A 118 4.54 13.95 0.40
N HIS A 119 5.68 14.07 1.09
CA HIS A 119 6.12 15.33 1.64
C HIS A 119 6.37 16.40 0.55
N GLN A 120 6.91 16.01 -0.61
CA GLN A 120 7.08 16.91 -1.76
C GLN A 120 5.74 17.48 -2.29
N ASP A 121 4.65 16.72 -2.12
CA ASP A 121 3.30 17.11 -2.54
C ASP A 121 2.47 17.75 -1.42
N SER A 122 3.08 18.00 -0.26
CA SER A 122 2.39 18.51 0.94
C SER A 122 1.24 17.59 1.36
N VAL A 123 1.48 16.28 1.35
CA VAL A 123 0.57 15.23 1.81
C VAL A 123 1.12 14.64 3.10
N GLU A 124 0.38 14.82 4.21
CA GLU A 124 0.85 14.50 5.56
C GLU A 124 0.05 13.39 6.26
N ILE A 125 -0.88 12.76 5.53
CA ILE A 125 -1.67 11.64 6.04
C ILE A 125 -1.34 10.41 5.21
N TRP A 126 -0.81 9.36 5.84
CA TRP A 126 -0.55 8.07 5.22
C TRP A 126 -1.76 7.18 5.26
N GLY A 127 -2.04 6.48 4.17
CA GLY A 127 -2.98 5.38 4.07
C GLY A 127 -2.44 4.24 3.22
N ASP A 128 -3.00 3.07 3.39
CA ASP A 128 -2.74 1.88 2.57
C ASP A 128 -3.89 0.88 2.67
N GLY A 129 -3.88 -0.14 1.84
CA GLY A 129 -4.87 -1.21 1.80
C GLY A 129 -4.65 -2.34 2.80
N SER A 130 -3.75 -2.19 3.77
CA SER A 130 -3.45 -3.26 4.74
C SER A 130 -4.64 -3.56 5.63
N THR A 131 -4.98 -4.84 5.75
CA THR A 131 -6.03 -5.32 6.63
C THR A 131 -5.52 -5.51 8.06
N TYR A 132 -6.42 -5.48 9.04
CA TYR A 132 -6.07 -5.68 10.46
C TYR A 132 -5.55 -7.08 10.79
N LYS A 133 -5.66 -8.03 9.86
CA LYS A 133 -5.19 -9.42 10.03
C LYS A 133 -3.73 -9.63 9.63
N GLY A 134 -3.14 -8.66 8.90
CA GLY A 134 -1.78 -8.78 8.37
C GLY A 134 -0.74 -7.99 9.15
N ASN A 135 0.54 -8.33 8.94
CA ASN A 135 1.66 -7.60 9.55
C ASN A 135 1.88 -6.21 8.94
N ASP A 136 1.43 -6.00 7.71
CA ASP A 136 1.69 -4.77 6.95
C ASP A 136 0.96 -3.56 7.52
N ILE A 137 -0.13 -3.78 8.26
CA ILE A 137 -0.86 -2.70 8.93
C ILE A 137 0.04 -1.89 9.89
N GLU A 138 1.05 -2.54 10.50
CA GLU A 138 2.02 -1.87 11.35
C GLU A 138 3.33 -1.53 10.62
N ARG A 139 3.79 -2.38 9.72
CA ARG A 139 5.07 -2.22 9.02
C ARG A 139 5.15 -0.89 8.29
N PHE A 140 4.17 -0.58 7.45
CA PHE A 140 4.18 0.64 6.66
C PHE A 140 4.22 1.91 7.50
N TYR A 141 3.34 2.07 8.47
CA TYR A 141 3.33 3.32 9.23
C TYR A 141 4.54 3.46 10.16
N ARG A 142 5.08 2.36 10.69
CA ARG A 142 6.31 2.41 11.49
C ARG A 142 7.47 2.98 10.69
N TYR A 143 7.68 2.49 9.47
CA TYR A 143 8.72 3.02 8.59
C TYR A 143 8.37 4.43 8.07
N GLY A 144 7.12 4.71 7.79
CA GLY A 144 6.66 6.05 7.45
C GLY A 144 6.96 7.07 8.55
N LEU A 145 6.74 6.72 9.82
CA LEU A 145 7.06 7.56 10.97
C LEU A 145 8.55 7.78 11.18
N LEU A 146 9.42 6.86 10.74
CA LEU A 146 10.86 7.08 10.71
C LEU A 146 11.25 8.16 9.68
N ALA A 147 10.57 8.17 8.52
CA ALA A 147 10.79 9.17 7.48
C ALA A 147 10.18 10.54 7.82
N ASN A 148 9.01 10.55 8.45
CA ASN A 148 8.31 11.75 8.91
C ASN A 148 7.64 11.51 10.27
N PRO A 149 8.25 11.94 11.38
CA PRO A 149 7.67 11.76 12.72
C PRO A 149 6.32 12.47 12.95
N ASN A 150 5.96 13.43 12.10
CA ASN A 150 4.69 14.16 12.19
C ASN A 150 3.57 13.57 11.35
N LEU A 151 3.85 12.48 10.61
CA LEU A 151 2.89 11.82 9.77
C LEU A 151 1.65 11.40 10.59
N ARG A 152 0.46 11.74 10.08
CA ARG A 152 -0.81 11.19 10.55
C ARG A 152 -1.13 9.93 9.76
N ILE A 153 -1.87 9.01 10.35
CA ILE A 153 -2.14 7.69 9.76
C ILE A 153 -3.66 7.51 9.64
N TYR A 154 -4.13 7.28 8.43
CA TYR A 154 -5.49 6.85 8.17
C TYR A 154 -5.47 5.46 7.53
N LYS A 155 -6.17 4.51 8.13
CA LYS A 155 -6.28 3.14 7.64
C LYS A 155 -7.74 2.85 7.32
N PRO A 156 -8.14 2.70 6.04
CA PRO A 156 -9.53 2.39 5.69
C PRO A 156 -10.07 1.18 6.45
N TRP A 157 -9.28 0.11 6.58
CA TRP A 157 -9.67 -1.10 7.31
C TRP A 157 -9.78 -0.95 8.83
N LEU A 158 -9.45 0.20 9.40
CA LEU A 158 -9.70 0.56 10.81
C LEU A 158 -10.86 1.55 10.95
N ASP A 159 -11.37 2.06 9.84
CA ASP A 159 -12.53 2.95 9.81
C ASP A 159 -13.82 2.13 9.78
N GLN A 160 -14.68 2.32 10.78
CA GLN A 160 -15.91 1.55 10.92
C GLN A 160 -16.88 1.78 9.74
N ASP A 161 -16.93 2.99 9.19
CA ASP A 161 -17.80 3.31 8.05
C ASP A 161 -17.34 2.57 6.79
N PHE A 162 -16.03 2.56 6.55
CA PHE A 162 -15.43 1.80 5.44
C PHE A 162 -15.73 0.29 5.58
N VAL A 163 -15.48 -0.27 6.75
CA VAL A 163 -15.67 -1.72 7.00
C VAL A 163 -17.14 -2.11 6.92
N THR A 164 -18.04 -1.26 7.38
CA THR A 164 -19.48 -1.54 7.33
C THR A 164 -20.01 -1.53 5.88
N GLU A 165 -19.52 -0.59 5.06
CA GLU A 165 -19.97 -0.44 3.67
C GLU A 165 -19.26 -1.43 2.71
N LEU A 166 -17.99 -1.78 2.98
CA LEU A 166 -17.08 -2.45 2.05
C LEU A 166 -16.40 -3.69 2.65
N GLY A 167 -17.00 -4.32 3.64
CA GLY A 167 -16.39 -5.32 4.53
C GLY A 167 -15.82 -6.58 3.90
N GLY A 168 -16.00 -6.81 2.59
CA GLY A 168 -15.47 -7.97 1.86
C GLY A 168 -15.22 -7.69 0.39
N ARG A 169 -14.53 -8.63 -0.28
CA ARG A 169 -14.19 -8.50 -1.71
C ARG A 169 -15.42 -8.40 -2.61
N LYS A 170 -16.50 -9.10 -2.23
CA LYS A 170 -17.77 -9.06 -2.95
C LYS A 170 -18.38 -7.67 -2.86
N GLU A 171 -18.53 -7.15 -1.66
CA GLU A 171 -19.09 -5.82 -1.38
C GLU A 171 -18.28 -4.72 -2.06
N MET A 172 -16.95 -4.79 -2.02
CA MET A 172 -16.05 -3.87 -2.73
C MET A 172 -16.28 -3.90 -4.24
N SER A 173 -16.43 -5.08 -4.82
CA SER A 173 -16.67 -5.26 -6.25
C SER A 173 -18.02 -4.70 -6.68
N GLU A 174 -19.07 -5.03 -5.93
CA GLU A 174 -20.42 -4.54 -6.16
C GLU A 174 -20.49 -3.01 -6.03
N TRP A 175 -19.76 -2.46 -5.06
CA TRP A 175 -19.69 -1.01 -4.85
C TRP A 175 -19.04 -0.29 -6.05
N LEU A 176 -17.92 -0.79 -6.57
CA LEU A 176 -17.27 -0.21 -7.76
C LEU A 176 -18.20 -0.25 -8.97
N VAL A 177 -18.84 -1.38 -9.23
CA VAL A 177 -19.80 -1.53 -10.34
C VAL A 177 -20.97 -0.56 -10.19
N ALA A 178 -21.54 -0.43 -8.98
CA ALA A 178 -22.65 0.50 -8.71
C ALA A 178 -22.28 1.97 -8.95
N HIS A 179 -20.99 2.31 -8.82
CA HIS A 179 -20.46 3.66 -9.08
C HIS A 179 -19.90 3.84 -10.50
N GLY A 180 -20.11 2.87 -11.39
CA GLY A 180 -19.66 2.94 -12.79
C GLY A 180 -18.13 2.94 -12.96
N LEU A 181 -17.40 2.43 -11.95
CA LEU A 181 -15.95 2.38 -11.95
C LEU A 181 -15.44 1.04 -12.51
N PRO A 182 -14.26 1.02 -13.17
CA PRO A 182 -13.71 -0.21 -13.70
C PRO A 182 -13.44 -1.19 -12.58
N TYR A 183 -13.90 -2.43 -12.78
CA TYR A 183 -13.64 -3.55 -11.89
C TYR A 183 -12.84 -4.61 -12.63
N ARG A 184 -11.68 -4.98 -12.08
CA ARG A 184 -10.89 -6.10 -12.56
C ARG A 184 -11.02 -7.24 -11.57
N ASP A 185 -11.70 -8.30 -12.00
CA ASP A 185 -11.81 -9.51 -11.19
C ASP A 185 -10.44 -10.17 -11.03
N SER A 186 -10.03 -10.37 -9.78
CA SER A 186 -8.82 -11.12 -9.43
C SER A 186 -9.16 -12.47 -8.79
N THR A 187 -10.29 -13.08 -9.18
CA THR A 187 -10.81 -14.30 -8.57
C THR A 187 -9.89 -15.52 -8.70
N GLU A 188 -8.89 -15.48 -9.57
CA GLU A 188 -8.03 -16.64 -9.85
C GLU A 188 -6.74 -16.72 -9.02
N LYS A 189 -6.35 -15.69 -8.25
CA LYS A 189 -5.11 -15.77 -7.46
C LYS A 189 -5.36 -16.41 -6.10
N ALA A 190 -5.09 -17.72 -5.98
CA ALA A 190 -5.09 -18.45 -4.71
C ALA A 190 -3.95 -18.02 -3.75
N TYR A 191 -3.00 -17.25 -4.25
CA TYR A 191 -1.82 -16.79 -3.52
C TYR A 191 -1.65 -15.28 -3.67
N SER A 192 -1.17 -14.64 -2.61
CA SER A 192 -0.62 -13.29 -2.67
C SER A 192 0.86 -13.40 -2.99
N THR A 193 1.34 -12.65 -3.97
CA THR A 193 2.75 -12.59 -4.34
C THR A 193 3.29 -11.20 -4.03
N ASP A 194 4.36 -11.13 -3.26
CA ASP A 194 5.17 -9.94 -3.07
C ASP A 194 6.47 -10.12 -3.83
N ALA A 195 6.56 -9.55 -5.02
CA ALA A 195 7.75 -9.59 -5.87
C ALA A 195 8.52 -8.27 -5.79
N ASN A 196 9.83 -8.36 -5.87
CA ASN A 196 10.75 -7.23 -6.02
C ASN A 196 12.08 -7.73 -6.59
N ILE A 197 13.04 -6.83 -6.85
CA ILE A 197 14.35 -7.20 -7.42
C ILE A 197 15.16 -8.18 -6.56
N LEU A 198 14.86 -8.35 -5.28
CA LEU A 198 15.54 -9.28 -4.37
C LEU A 198 14.91 -10.68 -4.36
N GLY A 199 13.75 -10.84 -5.00
CA GLY A 199 13.02 -12.10 -5.08
C GLY A 199 11.53 -11.95 -4.81
N ALA A 200 10.85 -13.09 -4.59
CA ALA A 200 9.42 -13.13 -4.33
C ALA A 200 9.09 -13.94 -3.08
N THR A 201 8.06 -13.51 -2.39
CA THR A 201 7.40 -14.25 -1.32
C THR A 201 5.98 -14.58 -1.74
N HIS A 202 5.59 -15.85 -1.61
CA HIS A 202 4.25 -16.31 -1.90
C HIS A 202 3.57 -16.68 -0.58
N GLU A 203 2.42 -16.08 -0.34
CA GLU A 203 1.60 -16.36 0.86
C GLU A 203 0.27 -16.97 0.41
N ALA A 204 -0.12 -18.08 1.04
CA ALA A 204 -1.46 -18.65 0.85
C ALA A 204 -2.51 -17.72 1.50
N LYS A 205 -3.64 -17.55 0.81
CA LYS A 205 -4.78 -16.78 1.32
C LYS A 205 -5.67 -17.62 2.21
#